data_1de679cd7601723fd36252cfaec1d991
#
_entry.id   1de679cd7601723fd36252cfaec1d991
#
_cell.length_a   1.000
_cell.length_b   1.000
_cell.length_c   1.000
_cell.angle_alpha   90.00
_cell.angle_beta   90.00
_cell.angle_gamma   90.00
#
_symmetry.space_group_name_H-M   'P 1'
#
loop_
_entity.id
_entity.type
_entity.pdbx_description
1 polymer ?
#
loop_
_entity_poly.entity_id
_entity_poly.type
_entity_poly.pdbx_seq_one_letter_code
_entity_poly.pdbx_strand_id
1 'polypeptide(L)'
;MPKLVAGGVPVLPINLVFTRKRRFQSAPDTTLDALANAARYYVEFCAHRRYGLLDVSHEEFTTFKNALLGEPFKDAEGNLVYLSGSRHRSRRRADHLLQLLYGIAADITEVYGETFDWQRYKGSPSSPPHVLAEGRTRPRHGTLRVHAVRWERTKITGLPDEQFVKLLQAAHTRWGEHIPPGDRAYAADPEAQRGALFYRNIALLFVLRYAGSRRAEATPLRMTDIDRTRHLLHLVTKGHHGERLPVVLYEPVEQAIWLYVTRFRPFVATTPIEEQDAVFLSHSVRNYGRSLTAESVRALIDTLRGALDPPWNEQLTPHMLRHAFGYELQKIGGPYLVTANMRHASLHSGEAYAGGAEVFVDDILATGNARILQLIKEARLGKDLLS
;
A
#
# COMPACT_ATOMS: atom_id res chain seq x y z
N MET A 1 -6.55 15.05 -12.91
CA MET A 1 -7.85 14.81 -12.24
C MET A 1 -8.66 13.90 -13.15
N PRO A 2 -9.17 12.78 -12.66
CA PRO A 2 -10.00 11.88 -13.45
C PRO A 2 -11.27 12.61 -13.92
N LYS A 3 -11.69 12.31 -15.15
CA LYS A 3 -12.97 12.76 -15.70
C LYS A 3 -13.76 11.54 -16.13
N LEU A 4 -14.98 11.42 -15.67
CA LEU A 4 -15.89 10.37 -16.07
C LEU A 4 -16.71 10.86 -17.27
N VAL A 5 -16.70 10.09 -18.36
CA VAL A 5 -17.38 10.39 -19.61
C VAL A 5 -18.21 9.16 -20.01
N ALA A 6 -19.45 9.36 -20.36
CA ALA A 6 -20.35 8.33 -20.88
C ALA A 6 -20.85 8.75 -22.27
N GLY A 7 -20.60 7.92 -23.30
CA GLY A 7 -20.97 8.24 -24.68
C GLY A 7 -20.38 9.56 -25.20
N GLY A 8 -19.18 9.94 -24.76
CA GLY A 8 -18.55 11.22 -25.12
C GLY A 8 -19.01 12.42 -24.29
N VAL A 9 -20.01 12.26 -23.40
CA VAL A 9 -20.58 13.34 -22.58
C VAL A 9 -20.05 13.25 -21.15
N PRO A 10 -19.55 14.35 -20.53
CA PRO A 10 -19.13 14.35 -19.14
C PRO A 10 -20.29 14.06 -18.18
N VAL A 11 -20.07 13.14 -17.23
CA VAL A 11 -21.03 12.84 -16.15
C VAL A 11 -20.91 13.91 -15.08
N LEU A 12 -21.65 15.00 -15.24
CA LEU A 12 -21.48 16.24 -14.46
C LEU A 12 -21.59 16.06 -12.95
N PRO A 13 -22.61 15.42 -12.37
CA PRO A 13 -22.71 15.32 -10.90
C PRO A 13 -21.49 14.66 -10.27
N ILE A 14 -21.00 13.59 -10.88
CA ILE A 14 -19.84 12.83 -10.39
C ILE A 14 -18.54 13.61 -10.57
N ASN A 15 -18.36 14.26 -11.72
CA ASN A 15 -17.18 15.08 -12.01
C ASN A 15 -17.07 16.29 -11.08
N LEU A 16 -18.20 16.86 -10.67
CA LEU A 16 -18.24 17.94 -9.69
C LEU A 16 -17.84 17.48 -8.29
N VAL A 17 -18.25 16.28 -7.86
CA VAL A 17 -17.76 15.66 -6.61
C VAL A 17 -16.23 15.48 -6.65
N PHE A 18 -15.66 15.03 -7.76
CA PHE A 18 -14.20 14.89 -7.90
C PHE A 18 -13.51 16.24 -7.78
N THR A 19 -14.07 17.28 -8.43
CA THR A 19 -13.56 18.65 -8.37
C THR A 19 -13.60 19.19 -6.92
N ARG A 20 -14.72 18.99 -6.22
CA ARG A 20 -14.87 19.38 -4.82
C ARG A 20 -13.84 18.67 -3.93
N LYS A 21 -13.71 17.36 -4.04
CA LYS A 21 -12.75 16.59 -3.25
C LYS A 21 -11.31 17.03 -3.51
N ARG A 22 -10.96 17.36 -4.73
CA ARG A 22 -9.63 17.89 -5.05
C ARG A 22 -9.38 19.26 -4.48
N ARG A 23 -10.33 20.20 -4.68
CA ARG A 23 -10.15 21.62 -4.31
C ARG A 23 -10.29 21.90 -2.81
N PHE A 24 -11.27 21.27 -2.17
CA PHE A 24 -11.65 21.60 -0.79
C PHE A 24 -11.26 20.55 0.24
N GLN A 25 -11.00 19.31 -0.18
CA GLN A 25 -10.61 18.21 0.71
C GLN A 25 -9.18 17.72 0.44
N SER A 26 -8.45 18.34 -0.48
CA SER A 26 -7.08 17.96 -0.86
C SER A 26 -6.90 16.47 -1.12
N ALA A 27 -7.92 15.81 -1.70
CA ALA A 27 -7.90 14.38 -1.92
C ALA A 27 -6.77 13.98 -2.87
N PRO A 28 -5.93 12.99 -2.53
CA PRO A 28 -4.86 12.52 -3.38
C PRO A 28 -5.41 11.86 -4.65
N ASP A 29 -4.61 11.86 -5.73
CA ASP A 29 -5.00 11.29 -7.03
C ASP A 29 -5.43 9.82 -6.91
N THR A 30 -4.75 9.02 -6.09
CA THR A 30 -5.13 7.61 -5.85
C THR A 30 -6.54 7.46 -5.25
N THR A 31 -6.99 8.42 -4.46
CA THR A 31 -8.36 8.42 -3.91
C THR A 31 -9.35 8.79 -5.00
N LEU A 32 -9.05 9.80 -5.82
CA LEU A 32 -9.90 10.21 -6.93
C LEU A 32 -10.01 9.11 -7.99
N ASP A 33 -8.93 8.39 -8.29
CA ASP A 33 -8.94 7.23 -9.21
C ASP A 33 -9.80 6.08 -8.66
N ALA A 34 -9.74 5.83 -7.34
CA ALA A 34 -10.59 4.81 -6.72
C ALA A 34 -12.08 5.18 -6.80
N LEU A 35 -12.42 6.45 -6.57
CA LEU A 35 -13.78 6.96 -6.70
C LEU A 35 -14.25 6.89 -8.16
N ALA A 36 -13.40 7.29 -9.11
CA ALA A 36 -13.71 7.22 -10.54
C ALA A 36 -13.99 5.80 -11.00
N ASN A 37 -13.20 4.83 -10.52
CA ASN A 37 -13.43 3.40 -10.80
C ASN A 37 -14.79 2.92 -10.26
N ALA A 38 -15.15 3.29 -9.04
CA ALA A 38 -16.45 2.91 -8.47
C ALA A 38 -17.61 3.51 -9.28
N ALA A 39 -17.52 4.81 -9.59
CA ALA A 39 -18.51 5.51 -10.37
C ALA A 39 -18.66 4.93 -11.79
N ARG A 40 -17.54 4.54 -12.42
CA ARG A 40 -17.54 3.97 -13.77
C ARG A 40 -18.43 2.72 -13.86
N TYR A 41 -18.32 1.80 -12.90
CA TYR A 41 -19.15 0.58 -12.93
C TYR A 41 -20.64 0.88 -12.76
N TYR A 42 -20.97 1.86 -11.95
CA TYR A 42 -22.36 2.27 -11.77
C TYR A 42 -22.91 2.93 -13.04
N VAL A 43 -22.14 3.82 -13.66
CA VAL A 43 -22.51 4.45 -14.94
C VAL A 43 -22.63 3.43 -16.07
N GLU A 44 -21.72 2.44 -16.14
CA GLU A 44 -21.77 1.33 -17.08
C GLU A 44 -23.08 0.52 -16.92
N PHE A 45 -23.46 0.19 -15.68
CA PHE A 45 -24.72 -0.49 -15.38
C PHE A 45 -25.93 0.34 -15.82
N CYS A 46 -25.98 1.62 -15.44
CA CYS A 46 -27.05 2.52 -15.84
C CYS A 46 -27.16 2.63 -17.37
N ALA A 47 -26.04 2.68 -18.08
CA ALA A 47 -26.01 2.74 -19.54
C ALA A 47 -26.60 1.46 -20.18
N HIS A 48 -26.22 0.27 -19.70
CA HIS A 48 -26.80 -0.99 -20.17
C HIS A 48 -28.30 -1.09 -19.92
N ARG A 49 -28.78 -0.53 -18.82
CA ARG A 49 -30.20 -0.55 -18.45
C ARG A 49 -30.98 0.64 -18.96
N ARG A 50 -30.32 1.63 -19.60
CA ARG A 50 -30.88 2.93 -20.02
C ARG A 50 -31.55 3.71 -18.90
N TYR A 51 -31.00 3.62 -17.68
CA TYR A 51 -31.45 4.41 -16.54
C TYR A 51 -30.65 5.70 -16.40
N GLY A 52 -31.33 6.76 -15.93
CA GLY A 52 -30.64 7.91 -15.35
C GLY A 52 -29.89 7.51 -14.05
N LEU A 53 -28.86 8.25 -13.70
CA LEU A 53 -28.05 7.93 -12.51
C LEU A 53 -28.86 7.93 -11.20
N LEU A 54 -29.92 8.75 -11.14
CA LEU A 54 -30.78 8.90 -9.94
C LEU A 54 -32.02 8.00 -10.00
N ASP A 55 -32.33 7.40 -11.14
CA ASP A 55 -33.58 6.69 -11.41
C ASP A 55 -33.49 5.18 -11.09
N VAL A 56 -32.35 4.72 -10.61
CA VAL A 56 -32.12 3.31 -10.27
C VAL A 56 -32.87 2.97 -8.99
N SER A 57 -33.85 2.08 -9.08
CA SER A 57 -34.62 1.59 -7.94
C SER A 57 -33.77 0.73 -6.99
N HIS A 58 -34.29 0.45 -5.79
CA HIS A 58 -33.63 -0.43 -4.84
C HIS A 58 -33.43 -1.86 -5.38
N GLU A 59 -34.39 -2.38 -6.13
CA GLU A 59 -34.31 -3.69 -6.78
C GLU A 59 -33.21 -3.72 -7.85
N GLU A 60 -33.19 -2.71 -8.70
CA GLU A 60 -32.14 -2.56 -9.73
C GLU A 60 -30.76 -2.36 -9.12
N PHE A 61 -30.67 -1.64 -8.01
CA PHE A 61 -29.41 -1.51 -7.29
C PHE A 61 -28.94 -2.84 -6.68
N THR A 62 -29.87 -3.73 -6.30
CA THR A 62 -29.55 -5.09 -5.89
C THR A 62 -28.98 -5.90 -7.06
N THR A 63 -29.57 -5.75 -8.26
CA THR A 63 -29.03 -6.32 -9.51
C THR A 63 -27.63 -5.81 -9.79
N PHE A 64 -27.39 -4.51 -9.63
CA PHE A 64 -26.05 -3.91 -9.76
C PHE A 64 -25.04 -4.51 -8.77
N LYS A 65 -25.45 -4.73 -7.49
CA LYS A 65 -24.57 -5.38 -6.49
C LYS A 65 -24.14 -6.77 -6.94
N ASN A 66 -25.08 -7.56 -7.46
CA ASN A 66 -24.81 -8.90 -7.98
C ASN A 66 -23.92 -8.85 -9.23
N ALA A 67 -24.16 -7.90 -10.11
CA ALA A 67 -23.30 -7.67 -11.28
C ALA A 67 -21.86 -7.28 -10.90
N LEU A 68 -21.66 -6.55 -9.80
CA LEU A 68 -20.33 -6.29 -9.25
C LEU A 68 -19.61 -7.56 -8.80
N LEU A 69 -20.34 -8.60 -8.41
CA LEU A 69 -19.81 -9.91 -8.03
C LEU A 69 -19.57 -10.84 -9.22
N GLY A 70 -19.90 -10.39 -10.43
CA GLY A 70 -19.68 -11.14 -11.66
C GLY A 70 -20.89 -11.89 -12.14
N GLU A 71 -22.06 -11.68 -11.55
CA GLU A 71 -23.32 -12.23 -12.08
C GLU A 71 -23.75 -11.48 -13.34
N PRO A 72 -24.27 -12.18 -14.37
CA PRO A 72 -24.84 -11.53 -15.53
C PRO A 72 -26.15 -10.85 -15.18
N PHE A 73 -26.47 -9.78 -15.90
CA PHE A 73 -27.76 -9.10 -15.81
C PHE A 73 -28.30 -8.83 -17.22
N LYS A 74 -29.62 -8.61 -17.33
CA LYS A 74 -30.25 -8.27 -18.61
C LYS A 74 -30.03 -6.80 -18.90
N ASP A 75 -29.60 -6.46 -20.11
CA ASP A 75 -29.61 -5.07 -20.62
C ASP A 75 -31.03 -4.59 -20.94
N ALA A 76 -31.16 -3.39 -21.49
CA ALA A 76 -32.46 -2.83 -21.88
C ALA A 76 -33.14 -3.60 -23.05
N GLU A 77 -32.37 -4.32 -23.83
CA GLU A 77 -32.82 -5.18 -24.92
C GLU A 77 -33.11 -6.62 -24.48
N GLY A 78 -32.86 -6.96 -23.24
CA GLY A 78 -33.06 -8.29 -22.64
C GLY A 78 -31.89 -9.26 -22.82
N ASN A 79 -30.75 -8.83 -23.36
CA ASN A 79 -29.56 -9.66 -23.52
C ASN A 79 -28.82 -9.80 -22.19
N LEU A 80 -28.20 -10.97 -21.97
CA LEU A 80 -27.33 -11.18 -20.81
C LEU A 80 -25.95 -10.52 -21.01
N VAL A 81 -25.65 -9.56 -20.17
CA VAL A 81 -24.38 -8.80 -20.18
C VAL A 81 -23.67 -8.87 -18.84
N TYR A 82 -22.39 -8.53 -18.81
CA TYR A 82 -21.57 -8.46 -17.63
C TYR A 82 -20.94 -7.07 -17.51
N LEU A 83 -20.75 -6.59 -16.29
CA LEU A 83 -19.91 -5.42 -16.06
C LEU A 83 -18.44 -5.73 -16.41
N SER A 84 -17.76 -4.75 -16.98
CA SER A 84 -16.37 -4.87 -17.37
C SER A 84 -15.48 -5.35 -16.23
N GLY A 85 -14.75 -6.46 -16.44
CA GLY A 85 -13.82 -7.02 -15.45
C GLY A 85 -14.48 -7.55 -14.16
N SER A 86 -15.79 -7.82 -14.15
CA SER A 86 -16.50 -8.31 -12.95
C SER A 86 -16.27 -9.78 -12.66
N ARG A 87 -16.07 -10.64 -13.69
CA ARG A 87 -16.02 -12.10 -13.57
C ARG A 87 -15.01 -12.66 -12.56
N HIS A 88 -13.98 -11.90 -12.22
CA HIS A 88 -12.91 -12.32 -11.28
C HIS A 88 -12.81 -11.42 -10.05
N ARG A 89 -13.87 -10.67 -9.74
CA ARG A 89 -13.82 -9.71 -8.63
C ARG A 89 -14.16 -10.39 -7.31
N SER A 90 -13.29 -10.20 -6.31
CA SER A 90 -13.58 -10.69 -4.96
C SER A 90 -14.71 -9.88 -4.30
N ARG A 91 -15.48 -10.51 -3.40
CA ARG A 91 -16.52 -9.84 -2.58
C ARG A 91 -15.97 -8.61 -1.88
N ARG A 92 -14.79 -8.71 -1.28
CA ARG A 92 -14.12 -7.58 -0.61
C ARG A 92 -13.91 -6.39 -1.55
N ARG A 93 -13.57 -6.65 -2.81
CA ARG A 93 -13.41 -5.60 -3.82
C ARG A 93 -14.74 -4.98 -4.21
N ALA A 94 -15.80 -5.79 -4.33
CA ALA A 94 -17.15 -5.30 -4.60
C ALA A 94 -17.66 -4.42 -3.44
N ASP A 95 -17.50 -4.85 -2.20
CA ASP A 95 -17.87 -4.05 -1.01
C ASP A 95 -17.14 -2.72 -0.96
N HIS A 96 -15.84 -2.73 -1.26
CA HIS A 96 -15.07 -1.49 -1.30
C HIS A 96 -15.58 -0.52 -2.38
N LEU A 97 -15.90 -1.01 -3.56
CA LEU A 97 -16.47 -0.20 -4.65
C LEU A 97 -17.83 0.39 -4.25
N LEU A 98 -18.68 -0.40 -3.58
CA LEU A 98 -19.96 0.07 -3.06
C LEU A 98 -19.78 1.16 -2.00
N GLN A 99 -18.85 1.01 -1.06
CA GLN A 99 -18.55 2.04 -0.06
C GLN A 99 -18.12 3.37 -0.72
N LEU A 100 -17.29 3.29 -1.75
CA LEU A 100 -16.87 4.47 -2.51
C LEU A 100 -18.07 5.13 -3.24
N LEU A 101 -18.94 4.31 -3.86
CA LEU A 101 -20.14 4.79 -4.52
C LEU A 101 -21.10 5.47 -3.55
N TYR A 102 -21.32 4.90 -2.37
CA TYR A 102 -22.13 5.54 -1.31
C TYR A 102 -21.54 6.88 -0.87
N GLY A 103 -20.20 6.98 -0.78
CA GLY A 103 -19.53 8.25 -0.51
C GLY A 103 -19.80 9.29 -1.59
N ILE A 104 -19.75 8.92 -2.86
CA ILE A 104 -20.09 9.81 -3.99
C ILE A 104 -21.55 10.24 -3.92
N ALA A 105 -22.46 9.29 -3.66
CA ALA A 105 -23.89 9.58 -3.57
C ALA A 105 -24.21 10.51 -2.40
N ALA A 106 -23.56 10.35 -1.25
CA ALA A 106 -23.70 11.24 -0.10
C ALA A 106 -23.21 12.68 -0.42
N ASP A 107 -22.07 12.79 -1.12
CA ASP A 107 -21.54 14.09 -1.56
C ASP A 107 -22.50 14.78 -2.57
N ILE A 108 -23.11 14.01 -3.49
CA ILE A 108 -24.11 14.56 -4.42
C ILE A 108 -25.33 15.06 -3.67
N THR A 109 -25.83 14.27 -2.70
CA THR A 109 -26.97 14.67 -1.87
C THR A 109 -26.67 15.97 -1.08
N GLU A 110 -25.48 16.07 -0.49
CA GLU A 110 -25.07 17.25 0.27
C GLU A 110 -24.99 18.51 -0.60
N VAL A 111 -24.48 18.38 -1.83
CA VAL A 111 -24.22 19.53 -2.70
C VAL A 111 -25.45 19.97 -3.48
N TYR A 112 -26.25 19.03 -3.94
CA TYR A 112 -27.35 19.28 -4.89
C TYR A 112 -28.74 19.05 -4.31
N GLY A 113 -28.83 18.53 -3.08
CA GLY A 113 -30.10 18.10 -2.50
C GLY A 113 -30.72 16.88 -3.17
N GLU A 114 -30.06 16.30 -4.15
CA GLU A 114 -30.53 15.15 -4.91
C GLU A 114 -30.22 13.85 -4.17
N THR A 115 -31.22 12.97 -4.04
CA THR A 115 -31.09 11.71 -3.32
C THR A 115 -31.27 10.55 -4.29
N PHE A 116 -30.31 9.64 -4.35
CA PHE A 116 -30.47 8.39 -5.08
C PHE A 116 -31.57 7.55 -4.45
N ASP A 117 -32.46 6.98 -5.24
CA ASP A 117 -33.60 6.23 -4.74
C ASP A 117 -33.17 5.05 -3.83
N TRP A 118 -32.14 4.32 -4.23
CA TRP A 118 -31.57 3.24 -3.42
C TRP A 118 -30.95 3.70 -2.07
N GLN A 119 -30.66 4.99 -1.87
CA GLN A 119 -30.21 5.50 -0.58
C GLN A 119 -31.33 5.65 0.44
N ARG A 120 -32.55 5.81 -0.02
CA ARG A 120 -33.74 5.89 0.85
C ARG A 120 -33.98 4.59 1.63
N TYR A 121 -33.49 3.47 1.12
CA TYR A 121 -33.65 2.13 1.68
C TYR A 121 -32.38 1.64 2.42
N LYS A 122 -31.70 2.51 3.14
CA LYS A 122 -30.49 2.17 3.92
C LYS A 122 -30.71 1.12 5.03
N GLY A 123 -31.93 0.73 5.30
CA GLY A 123 -32.28 -0.39 6.17
C GLY A 123 -32.78 -1.56 5.34
N SER A 124 -32.14 -2.73 5.44
CA SER A 124 -32.81 -3.96 5.00
C SER A 124 -34.08 -4.10 5.80
N PRO A 125 -35.25 -4.52 5.20
CA PRO A 125 -36.46 -4.81 5.94
C PRO A 125 -36.27 -5.83 7.06
N SER A 126 -35.17 -6.56 7.05
CA SER A 126 -34.81 -7.58 8.07
C SER A 126 -33.85 -7.06 9.16
N SER A 127 -33.43 -5.82 9.12
CA SER A 127 -32.63 -5.23 10.20
C SER A 127 -33.56 -4.45 11.13
N PRO A 128 -33.58 -4.75 12.43
CA PRO A 128 -34.36 -3.94 13.37
C PRO A 128 -33.88 -2.48 13.29
N PRO A 129 -34.78 -1.51 13.43
CA PRO A 129 -34.37 -0.10 13.44
C PRO A 129 -33.40 0.07 14.60
N HIS A 130 -32.13 0.39 14.27
CA HIS A 130 -31.20 0.85 15.28
C HIS A 130 -31.76 2.17 15.80
N VAL A 131 -32.31 2.14 17.00
CA VAL A 131 -32.66 3.33 17.77
C VAL A 131 -31.39 4.16 17.82
N LEU A 132 -31.42 5.28 17.10
CA LEU A 132 -30.35 6.27 17.16
C LEU A 132 -30.35 6.79 18.59
N ALA A 133 -29.32 6.42 19.35
CA ALA A 133 -29.06 7.05 20.63
C ALA A 133 -28.92 8.57 20.35
N GLU A 134 -29.84 9.33 20.91
CA GLU A 134 -29.88 10.79 20.84
C GLU A 134 -28.50 11.33 21.22
N GLY A 135 -27.89 12.13 20.34
CA GLY A 135 -26.67 12.89 20.63
C GLY A 135 -25.44 12.65 19.75
N ARG A 136 -25.49 11.83 18.70
CA ARG A 136 -24.35 11.69 17.76
C ARG A 136 -24.72 12.13 16.35
N THR A 137 -24.36 13.35 16.01
CA THR A 137 -24.59 14.04 14.72
C THR A 137 -23.68 13.60 13.57
N ARG A 138 -23.10 12.41 13.61
CA ARG A 138 -22.44 11.80 12.44
C ARG A 138 -23.12 10.48 12.15
N PRO A 139 -23.80 10.33 10.98
CA PRO A 139 -24.20 9.01 10.53
C PRO A 139 -22.90 8.21 10.34
N ARG A 140 -22.64 7.27 11.24
CA ARG A 140 -21.72 6.17 10.91
C ARG A 140 -22.30 5.58 9.65
N HIS A 141 -21.59 5.69 8.53
CA HIS A 141 -21.97 5.03 7.29
C HIS A 141 -22.29 3.59 7.61
N GLY A 142 -23.56 3.26 7.61
CA GLY A 142 -24.01 1.90 7.80
C GLY A 142 -23.31 1.08 6.73
N THR A 143 -22.52 0.12 7.13
CA THR A 143 -21.84 -0.79 6.22
C THR A 143 -22.91 -1.62 5.53
N LEU A 144 -23.41 -1.12 4.40
CA LEU A 144 -24.17 -1.92 3.47
C LEU A 144 -23.19 -2.96 2.89
N ARG A 145 -23.14 -4.10 3.56
CA ARG A 145 -22.39 -5.25 3.08
C ARG A 145 -23.22 -5.93 2.01
N VAL A 146 -22.60 -6.35 0.93
CA VAL A 146 -23.25 -7.10 -0.17
C VAL A 146 -23.88 -8.40 0.37
N HIS A 147 -23.34 -8.95 1.45
CA HIS A 147 -23.91 -10.02 2.25
C HIS A 147 -23.45 -9.88 3.71
N ALA A 148 -24.32 -10.23 4.67
CA ALA A 148 -23.98 -10.36 6.08
C ALA A 148 -23.13 -11.62 6.37
N VAL A 149 -22.23 -11.98 5.46
CA VAL A 149 -21.24 -13.03 5.71
C VAL A 149 -20.19 -12.42 6.62
N ARG A 150 -20.11 -12.93 7.85
CA ARG A 150 -18.90 -12.73 8.66
C ARG A 150 -17.71 -13.09 7.76
N TRP A 151 -16.97 -12.05 7.38
CA TRP A 151 -15.68 -12.28 6.76
C TRP A 151 -14.86 -13.06 7.80
N GLU A 152 -14.60 -14.32 7.55
CA GLU A 152 -13.44 -14.92 8.18
C GLU A 152 -12.29 -13.98 7.87
N ARG A 153 -11.77 -13.32 8.90
CA ARG A 153 -10.59 -12.49 8.76
C ARG A 153 -9.52 -13.44 8.21
N THR A 154 -9.28 -13.36 6.93
CA THR A 154 -8.13 -14.07 6.33
C THR A 154 -6.97 -13.72 7.24
N LYS A 155 -6.40 -14.71 7.95
CA LYS A 155 -5.27 -14.46 8.83
C LYS A 155 -4.23 -13.77 7.97
N ILE A 156 -3.99 -12.49 8.28
CA ILE A 156 -2.94 -11.74 7.63
C ILE A 156 -1.66 -12.43 8.10
N THR A 157 -1.00 -13.13 7.21
CA THR A 157 0.24 -13.85 7.53
C THR A 157 1.41 -12.98 7.11
N GLY A 158 2.37 -12.76 8.02
CA GLY A 158 3.68 -12.24 7.66
C GLY A 158 4.50 -13.29 6.91
N LEU A 159 5.50 -12.86 6.14
CA LEU A 159 6.43 -13.77 5.49
C LEU A 159 7.32 -14.43 6.56
N PRO A 160 7.38 -15.78 6.68
CA PRO A 160 8.28 -16.48 7.59
C PRO A 160 9.75 -16.22 7.25
N ASP A 161 10.63 -16.35 8.24
CA ASP A 161 12.07 -16.11 8.06
C ASP A 161 12.71 -17.03 7.05
N GLU A 162 12.35 -18.30 7.07
CA GLU A 162 12.84 -19.28 6.08
C GLU A 162 12.54 -18.85 4.64
N GLN A 163 11.35 -18.32 4.42
CA GLN A 163 10.97 -17.80 3.11
C GLN A 163 11.68 -16.48 2.80
N PHE A 164 11.94 -15.65 3.82
CA PHE A 164 12.73 -14.44 3.64
C PHE A 164 14.18 -14.76 3.28
N VAL A 165 14.79 -15.78 3.91
CA VAL A 165 16.12 -16.29 3.53
C VAL A 165 16.15 -16.72 2.06
N LYS A 166 15.14 -17.47 1.59
CA LYS A 166 15.03 -17.82 0.16
C LYS A 166 14.93 -16.59 -0.75
N LEU A 167 14.23 -15.56 -0.31
CA LEU A 167 14.13 -14.30 -1.06
C LEU A 167 15.49 -13.60 -1.18
N LEU A 168 16.28 -13.58 -0.10
CA LEU A 168 17.64 -13.05 -0.10
C LEU A 168 18.59 -13.86 -0.98
N GLN A 169 18.51 -15.19 -0.90
CA GLN A 169 19.28 -16.11 -1.76
C GLN A 169 18.93 -15.92 -3.24
N ALA A 170 17.65 -15.74 -3.55
CA ALA A 170 17.22 -15.44 -4.93
C ALA A 170 17.78 -14.11 -5.44
N ALA A 171 17.82 -13.09 -4.58
CA ALA A 171 18.44 -11.81 -4.92
C ALA A 171 19.94 -11.98 -5.19
N HIS A 172 20.64 -12.76 -4.34
CA HIS A 172 22.04 -13.07 -4.54
C HIS A 172 22.30 -13.85 -5.83
N THR A 173 21.54 -14.91 -6.09
CA THR A 173 21.66 -15.69 -7.33
C THR A 173 21.42 -14.84 -8.58
N ARG A 174 20.47 -13.89 -8.50
CA ARG A 174 20.11 -13.09 -9.67
C ARG A 174 21.09 -11.98 -9.99
N TRP A 175 21.61 -11.30 -8.99
CA TRP A 175 22.46 -10.10 -9.19
C TRP A 175 23.91 -10.29 -8.76
N GLY A 176 24.18 -11.15 -7.78
CA GLY A 176 25.51 -11.36 -7.21
C GLY A 176 25.97 -10.21 -6.31
N GLU A 177 27.00 -10.48 -5.54
CA GLU A 177 27.61 -9.54 -4.59
C GLU A 177 28.95 -9.04 -5.17
N HIS A 178 28.90 -8.34 -6.29
CA HIS A 178 30.12 -7.81 -6.88
C HIS A 178 30.34 -6.35 -6.43
N ILE A 179 31.47 -6.09 -5.78
CA ILE A 179 31.95 -4.74 -5.46
C ILE A 179 33.10 -4.44 -6.42
N PRO A 180 32.93 -3.45 -7.34
CA PRO A 180 33.99 -3.15 -8.29
C PRO A 180 35.23 -2.56 -7.57
N PRO A 181 36.42 -2.92 -8.00
CA PRO A 181 37.65 -2.35 -7.48
C PRO A 181 37.87 -0.92 -8.05
N GLY A 182 37.31 0.09 -7.37
CA GLY A 182 37.53 1.51 -7.69
C GLY A 182 36.48 2.16 -8.60
N ASP A 183 36.55 3.49 -8.67
CA ASP A 183 35.48 4.38 -9.10
C ASP A 183 35.17 4.39 -10.61
N ARG A 184 36.13 4.00 -11.47
CA ARG A 184 36.02 4.18 -12.91
C ARG A 184 35.38 3.01 -13.68
N ALA A 185 35.26 1.85 -13.06
CA ALA A 185 34.82 0.63 -13.74
C ALA A 185 33.29 0.48 -13.82
N TYR A 186 32.52 1.20 -12.99
CA TYR A 186 31.12 0.95 -12.79
C TYR A 186 30.23 1.14 -14.03
N ALA A 187 30.40 2.21 -14.77
CA ALA A 187 29.50 2.54 -15.89
C ALA A 187 29.65 1.58 -17.08
N ALA A 188 30.84 0.95 -17.22
CA ALA A 188 31.13 0.02 -18.32
C ALA A 188 31.10 -1.46 -17.92
N ASP A 189 31.01 -1.78 -16.62
CA ASP A 189 31.05 -3.15 -16.11
C ASP A 189 29.64 -3.67 -15.77
N PRO A 190 29.09 -4.64 -16.51
CA PRO A 190 27.81 -5.24 -16.23
C PRO A 190 27.73 -5.96 -14.88
N GLU A 191 28.85 -6.47 -14.36
CA GLU A 191 28.87 -7.14 -13.05
C GLU A 191 28.77 -6.11 -11.91
N ALA A 192 29.48 -4.97 -12.04
CA ALA A 192 29.36 -3.87 -11.11
C ALA A 192 27.92 -3.31 -11.06
N GLN A 193 27.26 -3.20 -12.22
CA GLN A 193 25.86 -2.78 -12.29
C GLN A 193 24.93 -3.79 -11.61
N ARG A 194 25.19 -5.10 -11.77
CA ARG A 194 24.45 -6.15 -11.07
C ARG A 194 24.67 -6.09 -9.56
N GLY A 195 25.91 -5.92 -9.11
CA GLY A 195 26.25 -5.73 -7.70
C GLY A 195 25.54 -4.54 -7.08
N ALA A 196 25.48 -3.41 -7.78
CA ALA A 196 24.74 -2.24 -7.31
C ALA A 196 23.23 -2.51 -7.17
N LEU A 197 22.65 -3.25 -8.11
CA LEU A 197 21.26 -3.68 -8.01
C LEU A 197 21.06 -4.61 -6.80
N PHE A 198 22.01 -5.51 -6.56
CA PHE A 198 21.97 -6.40 -5.42
C PHE A 198 21.92 -5.63 -4.10
N TYR A 199 22.90 -4.77 -3.83
CA TYR A 199 23.00 -4.03 -2.58
C TYR A 199 21.82 -3.08 -2.36
N ARG A 200 21.37 -2.37 -3.42
CA ARG A 200 20.14 -1.57 -3.35
C ARG A 200 18.93 -2.40 -2.95
N ASN A 201 18.77 -3.54 -3.59
CA ASN A 201 17.59 -4.39 -3.41
C ASN A 201 17.59 -5.08 -2.03
N ILE A 202 18.76 -5.49 -1.53
CA ILE A 202 18.90 -6.02 -0.16
C ILE A 202 18.55 -4.94 0.87
N ALA A 203 19.11 -3.74 0.75
CA ALA A 203 18.78 -2.63 1.64
C ALA A 203 17.27 -2.32 1.62
N LEU A 204 16.66 -2.30 0.43
CA LEU A 204 15.24 -2.07 0.27
C LEU A 204 14.38 -3.19 0.90
N LEU A 205 14.75 -4.45 0.71
CA LEU A 205 14.08 -5.60 1.34
C LEU A 205 14.17 -5.53 2.87
N PHE A 206 15.31 -5.12 3.40
CA PHE A 206 15.51 -4.91 4.83
C PHE A 206 14.64 -3.77 5.37
N VAL A 207 14.57 -2.64 4.69
CA VAL A 207 13.69 -1.53 5.07
C VAL A 207 12.21 -1.95 5.06
N LEU A 208 11.78 -2.74 4.08
CA LEU A 208 10.41 -3.25 4.03
C LEU A 208 10.12 -4.23 5.18
N ARG A 209 11.08 -5.10 5.50
CA ARG A 209 10.92 -6.20 6.47
C ARG A 209 11.15 -5.76 7.91
N TYR A 210 12.12 -4.90 8.19
CA TYR A 210 12.58 -4.56 9.55
C TYR A 210 12.31 -3.12 9.98
N ALA A 211 12.04 -2.18 9.06
CA ALA A 211 11.43 -0.90 9.40
C ALA A 211 9.91 -0.92 9.18
N GLY A 212 9.37 -2.04 8.73
CA GLY A 212 7.94 -2.20 8.47
C GLY A 212 7.37 -1.14 7.53
N SER A 213 8.17 -0.65 6.59
CA SER A 213 7.75 0.42 5.68
C SER A 213 6.73 -0.08 4.66
N ARG A 214 5.80 0.81 4.27
CA ARG A 214 5.01 0.59 3.06
C ARG A 214 5.88 0.89 1.84
N ARG A 215 5.60 0.26 0.69
CA ARG A 215 6.33 0.56 -0.56
C ARG A 215 6.39 2.05 -0.90
N ALA A 216 5.30 2.79 -0.63
CA ALA A 216 5.23 4.22 -0.87
C ALA A 216 5.94 5.06 0.23
N GLU A 217 6.33 4.47 1.35
CA GLU A 217 7.12 5.09 2.41
C GLU A 217 8.62 4.85 2.18
N ALA A 218 9.00 3.66 1.69
CA ALA A 218 10.39 3.31 1.42
C ALA A 218 10.99 4.09 0.22
N THR A 219 10.19 4.37 -0.81
CA THR A 219 10.71 4.97 -2.05
C THR A 219 11.09 6.45 -1.93
N PRO A 220 10.38 7.31 -1.19
CA PRO A 220 10.74 8.70 -0.97
C PRO A 220 11.72 8.90 0.20
N LEU A 221 12.34 7.82 0.70
CA LEU A 221 13.30 7.90 1.79
C LEU A 221 14.48 8.78 1.40
N ARG A 222 14.85 9.70 2.29
CA ARG A 222 15.94 10.67 2.11
C ARG A 222 17.12 10.33 3.01
N MET A 223 18.29 10.84 2.64
CA MET A 223 19.47 10.72 3.48
C MET A 223 19.27 11.38 4.85
N THR A 224 18.55 12.49 4.89
CA THR A 224 18.18 13.23 6.11
C THR A 224 17.18 12.51 6.99
N ASP A 225 16.54 11.43 6.51
CA ASP A 225 15.62 10.61 7.28
C ASP A 225 16.31 9.55 8.15
N ILE A 226 17.63 9.38 7.99
CA ILE A 226 18.41 8.37 8.67
C ILE A 226 19.15 9.01 9.85
N ASP A 227 18.63 8.83 11.08
CA ASP A 227 19.29 9.26 12.30
C ASP A 227 20.12 8.10 12.88
N ARG A 228 21.41 8.08 12.51
CA ARG A 228 22.34 7.04 12.96
C ARG A 228 22.65 7.12 14.46
N THR A 229 22.64 8.33 15.01
CA THR A 229 22.97 8.54 16.42
C THR A 229 21.90 7.97 17.34
N ARG A 230 20.64 8.05 16.93
CA ARG A 230 19.50 7.55 17.70
C ARG A 230 18.97 6.20 17.20
N HIS A 231 19.57 5.62 16.18
CA HIS A 231 19.09 4.40 15.53
C HIS A 231 17.62 4.51 15.08
N LEU A 232 17.29 5.62 14.42
CA LEU A 232 15.94 5.90 13.94
C LEU A 232 15.91 6.12 12.43
N LEU A 233 14.82 5.66 11.83
CA LEU A 233 14.47 5.93 10.44
C LEU A 233 13.15 6.70 10.41
N HIS A 234 13.13 7.88 9.77
CA HIS A 234 11.95 8.73 9.68
C HIS A 234 11.20 8.45 8.38
N LEU A 235 9.98 7.94 8.47
CA LEU A 235 9.20 7.54 7.29
C LEU A 235 7.98 8.45 7.09
N VAL A 236 7.77 8.92 5.87
CA VAL A 236 6.57 9.69 5.49
C VAL A 236 5.35 8.78 5.56
N THR A 237 4.40 9.09 6.45
CA THR A 237 3.26 8.23 6.72
C THR A 237 1.99 8.76 6.08
N LYS A 238 1.29 7.88 5.38
CA LYS A 238 -0.02 8.19 4.79
C LYS A 238 -1.04 8.52 5.91
N GLY A 239 -1.72 9.66 5.79
CA GLY A 239 -2.74 10.09 6.76
C GLY A 239 -2.22 11.04 7.85
N HIS A 240 -0.92 11.33 7.89
CA HIS A 240 -0.28 12.27 8.79
C HIS A 240 0.25 13.52 8.07
N HIS A 241 -0.47 14.02 7.08
CA HIS A 241 -0.18 15.29 6.37
C HIS A 241 1.28 15.45 5.89
N GLY A 242 1.97 14.35 5.62
CA GLY A 242 3.37 14.36 5.18
C GLY A 242 4.39 14.36 6.32
N GLU A 243 3.96 14.23 7.57
CA GLU A 243 4.86 14.07 8.71
C GLU A 243 5.72 12.81 8.56
N ARG A 244 6.96 12.94 9.04
CA ARG A 244 7.94 11.86 9.09
C ARG A 244 7.96 11.30 10.50
N LEU A 245 7.48 10.07 10.65
CA LEU A 245 7.41 9.40 11.94
C LEU A 245 8.60 8.46 12.13
N PRO A 246 9.23 8.46 13.33
CA PRO A 246 10.37 7.62 13.61
C PRO A 246 9.97 6.14 13.72
N VAL A 247 10.86 5.26 13.29
CA VAL A 247 10.85 3.82 13.54
C VAL A 247 12.24 3.38 13.91
N VAL A 248 12.35 2.29 14.65
CA VAL A 248 13.64 1.70 15.01
C VAL A 248 14.40 1.30 13.75
N LEU A 249 15.67 1.69 13.68
CA LEU A 249 16.62 1.33 12.63
C LEU A 249 17.64 0.32 13.18
N TYR A 250 17.48 -0.94 12.80
CA TYR A 250 18.42 -1.97 13.18
C TYR A 250 19.78 -1.76 12.51
N GLU A 251 20.86 -2.03 13.22
CA GLU A 251 22.22 -1.83 12.75
C GLU A 251 22.52 -2.56 11.41
N PRO A 252 22.14 -3.84 11.20
CA PRO A 252 22.34 -4.49 9.90
C PRO A 252 21.53 -3.86 8.77
N VAL A 253 20.37 -3.26 9.07
CA VAL A 253 19.57 -2.53 8.07
C VAL A 253 20.25 -1.22 7.69
N GLU A 254 20.72 -0.49 8.69
CA GLU A 254 21.52 0.73 8.53
C GLU A 254 22.76 0.45 7.68
N GLN A 255 23.48 -0.60 8.00
CA GLN A 255 24.69 -1.01 7.29
C GLN A 255 24.39 -1.35 5.82
N ALA A 256 23.32 -2.12 5.54
CA ALA A 256 22.93 -2.42 4.18
C ALA A 256 22.60 -1.15 3.37
N ILE A 257 21.89 -0.20 3.99
CA ILE A 257 21.62 1.11 3.36
C ILE A 257 22.93 1.83 3.08
N TRP A 258 23.82 1.91 4.10
CA TRP A 258 25.04 2.67 4.01
C TRP A 258 26.02 2.10 2.97
N LEU A 259 26.10 0.78 2.89
CA LEU A 259 26.91 0.10 1.87
C LEU A 259 26.44 0.46 0.45
N TYR A 260 25.14 0.44 0.20
CA TYR A 260 24.60 0.90 -1.08
C TYR A 260 24.89 2.39 -1.31
N VAL A 261 24.64 3.24 -0.32
CA VAL A 261 24.78 4.68 -0.44
C VAL A 261 26.23 5.11 -0.69
N THR A 262 27.18 4.48 -0.03
CA THR A 262 28.61 4.88 -0.13
C THR A 262 29.33 4.25 -1.31
N ARG A 263 29.00 3.00 -1.64
CA ARG A 263 29.74 2.24 -2.66
C ARG A 263 29.13 2.30 -4.05
N PHE A 264 27.83 2.45 -4.16
CA PHE A 264 27.14 2.27 -5.45
C PHE A 264 26.29 3.45 -5.88
N ARG A 265 25.59 4.09 -4.95
CA ARG A 265 24.71 5.22 -5.26
C ARG A 265 25.44 6.38 -5.98
N PRO A 266 26.69 6.76 -5.64
CA PRO A 266 27.40 7.84 -6.33
C PRO A 266 27.55 7.62 -7.83
N PHE A 267 27.68 6.36 -8.29
CA PHE A 267 27.82 6.03 -9.71
C PHE A 267 26.47 6.08 -10.46
N VAL A 268 25.37 6.03 -9.74
CA VAL A 268 24.01 6.04 -10.31
C VAL A 268 23.41 7.43 -10.25
N ALA A 269 23.84 8.24 -9.30
CA ALA A 269 23.36 9.61 -9.14
C ALA A 269 23.76 10.47 -10.36
N THR A 270 22.75 11.09 -10.99
CA THR A 270 22.95 11.98 -12.14
C THR A 270 23.04 13.45 -11.75
N THR A 271 22.72 13.75 -10.50
CA THR A 271 22.78 15.08 -9.89
C THR A 271 23.57 15.02 -8.59
N PRO A 272 24.20 16.13 -8.14
CA PRO A 272 24.84 16.21 -6.83
C PRO A 272 23.93 15.75 -5.68
N ILE A 273 24.52 15.25 -4.59
CA ILE A 273 23.78 14.76 -3.43
C ILE A 273 22.90 15.87 -2.83
N GLU A 274 23.37 17.10 -2.85
CA GLU A 274 22.67 18.29 -2.36
C GLU A 274 21.35 18.53 -3.09
N GLU A 275 21.28 18.17 -4.37
CA GLU A 275 20.09 18.31 -5.20
C GLU A 275 19.22 17.05 -5.18
N GLN A 276 19.81 15.89 -4.84
CA GLN A 276 19.15 14.60 -4.83
C GLN A 276 19.36 13.86 -3.51
N ASP A 277 18.50 14.11 -2.58
CA ASP A 277 18.52 13.53 -1.23
C ASP A 277 17.94 12.09 -1.16
N ALA A 278 17.40 11.54 -2.25
CA ALA A 278 16.80 10.21 -2.25
C ALA A 278 17.82 9.10 -1.97
N VAL A 279 17.53 8.20 -1.02
CA VAL A 279 18.38 7.05 -0.69
C VAL A 279 18.40 6.06 -1.85
N PHE A 280 17.25 5.63 -2.33
CA PHE A 280 17.12 4.60 -3.36
C PHE A 280 16.93 5.19 -4.75
N LEU A 281 17.87 4.89 -5.66
CA LEU A 281 17.84 5.37 -7.03
C LEU A 281 17.43 4.27 -8.01
N SER A 282 16.84 4.68 -9.12
CA SER A 282 16.48 3.81 -10.23
C SER A 282 17.71 3.52 -11.09
N HIS A 283 17.94 2.24 -11.38
CA HIS A 283 18.98 1.77 -12.31
C HIS A 283 18.39 1.42 -13.68
N SER A 284 17.09 1.68 -13.90
CA SER A 284 16.49 1.41 -15.21
C SER A 284 16.89 2.48 -16.22
N VAL A 285 17.12 2.09 -17.46
CA VAL A 285 17.51 3.00 -18.56
C VAL A 285 16.55 4.19 -18.67
N ARG A 286 15.26 3.97 -18.50
CA ARG A 286 14.22 5.01 -18.63
C ARG A 286 14.26 6.07 -17.51
N ASN A 287 14.64 5.66 -16.29
CA ASN A 287 14.58 6.50 -15.09
C ASN A 287 15.92 6.49 -14.32
N TYR A 288 17.02 6.30 -15.04
CA TYR A 288 18.35 6.19 -14.44
C TYR A 288 18.67 7.39 -13.54
N GLY A 289 19.18 7.12 -12.35
CA GLY A 289 19.55 8.12 -11.36
C GLY A 289 18.40 8.86 -10.69
N ARG A 290 17.15 8.65 -11.08
CA ARG A 290 15.99 9.25 -10.41
C ARG A 290 15.59 8.46 -9.17
N SER A 291 14.84 9.09 -8.26
CA SER A 291 14.26 8.41 -7.10
C SER A 291 13.44 7.17 -7.52
N LEU A 292 13.57 6.10 -6.75
CA LEU A 292 12.86 4.85 -6.98
C LEU A 292 11.34 5.06 -6.83
N THR A 293 10.53 4.33 -7.62
CA THR A 293 9.07 4.40 -7.55
C THR A 293 8.49 3.22 -6.79
N ALA A 294 7.29 3.40 -6.23
CA ALA A 294 6.57 2.31 -5.56
C ALA A 294 6.29 1.12 -6.51
N GLU A 295 6.19 1.35 -7.81
CA GLU A 295 6.02 0.29 -8.80
C GLU A 295 7.32 -0.50 -9.01
N SER A 296 8.48 0.14 -8.90
CA SER A 296 9.77 -0.55 -8.91
C SER A 296 9.93 -1.52 -7.73
N VAL A 297 9.39 -1.17 -6.56
CA VAL A 297 9.35 -2.07 -5.39
C VAL A 297 8.48 -3.29 -5.68
N ARG A 298 7.34 -3.08 -6.32
CA ARG A 298 6.48 -4.20 -6.72
C ARG A 298 7.18 -5.11 -7.72
N ALA A 299 7.79 -4.53 -8.75
CA ALA A 299 8.54 -5.29 -9.76
C ALA A 299 9.70 -6.09 -9.13
N LEU A 300 10.38 -5.55 -8.11
CA LEU A 300 11.38 -6.29 -7.34
C LEU A 300 10.78 -7.54 -6.68
N ILE A 301 9.68 -7.38 -5.96
CA ILE A 301 9.00 -8.50 -5.30
C ILE A 301 8.50 -9.53 -6.32
N ASP A 302 7.89 -9.09 -7.41
CA ASP A 302 7.41 -9.97 -8.49
C ASP A 302 8.56 -10.75 -9.15
N THR A 303 9.75 -10.16 -9.24
CA THR A 303 10.94 -10.81 -9.77
C THR A 303 11.46 -11.92 -8.86
N LEU A 304 11.38 -11.76 -7.55
CA LEU A 304 11.97 -12.68 -6.57
C LEU A 304 10.99 -13.73 -6.05
N ARG A 305 9.70 -13.48 -6.08
CA ARG A 305 8.69 -14.36 -5.47
C ARG A 305 8.69 -15.79 -5.99
N GLY A 306 9.10 -16.01 -7.24
CA GLY A 306 9.17 -17.35 -7.84
C GLY A 306 10.14 -18.31 -7.15
N ALA A 307 11.05 -17.80 -6.31
CA ALA A 307 11.98 -18.62 -5.53
C ALA A 307 11.39 -19.16 -4.21
N LEU A 308 10.19 -18.70 -3.83
CA LEU A 308 9.54 -19.11 -2.60
C LEU A 308 8.73 -20.38 -2.79
N ASP A 309 8.49 -21.09 -1.67
CA ASP A 309 7.60 -22.25 -1.67
C ASP A 309 6.12 -21.82 -1.77
N PRO A 310 5.23 -22.71 -2.29
CA PRO A 310 3.79 -22.50 -2.17
C PRO A 310 3.35 -22.43 -0.69
N PRO A 311 2.38 -21.61 -0.34
CA PRO A 311 1.65 -20.68 -1.20
C PRO A 311 2.32 -19.29 -1.35
N TRP A 312 3.53 -19.11 -0.81
CA TRP A 312 4.20 -17.81 -0.71
C TRP A 312 4.60 -17.22 -2.07
N ASN A 313 4.99 -18.10 -3.01
CA ASN A 313 5.32 -17.72 -4.38
C ASN A 313 4.17 -17.00 -5.12
N GLU A 314 2.92 -17.30 -4.77
CA GLU A 314 1.74 -16.64 -5.35
C GLU A 314 1.26 -15.45 -4.55
N GLN A 315 1.44 -15.49 -3.23
CA GLN A 315 0.86 -14.54 -2.28
C GLN A 315 1.78 -13.39 -1.89
N LEU A 316 3.09 -13.49 -2.16
CA LEU A 316 4.06 -12.50 -1.69
C LEU A 316 3.72 -11.09 -2.18
N THR A 317 3.63 -10.19 -1.23
CA THR A 317 3.46 -8.75 -1.44
C THR A 317 4.37 -7.96 -0.53
N PRO A 318 4.70 -6.69 -0.84
CA PRO A 318 5.44 -5.82 0.10
C PRO A 318 4.78 -5.71 1.48
N HIS A 319 3.45 -5.83 1.56
CA HIS A 319 2.73 -5.81 2.83
C HIS A 319 3.02 -7.01 3.72
N MET A 320 3.30 -8.17 3.15
CA MET A 320 3.64 -9.36 3.94
C MET A 320 4.99 -9.21 4.66
N LEU A 321 5.95 -8.51 4.06
CA LEU A 321 7.20 -8.16 4.72
C LEU A 321 6.93 -7.25 5.93
N ARG A 322 6.11 -6.22 5.74
CA ARG A 322 5.68 -5.34 6.83
C ARG A 322 4.89 -6.07 7.92
N HIS A 323 3.99 -7.00 7.55
CA HIS A 323 3.24 -7.79 8.54
C HIS A 323 4.16 -8.68 9.38
N ALA A 324 5.19 -9.25 8.77
CA ALA A 324 6.18 -10.01 9.51
C ALA A 324 6.87 -9.16 10.60
N PHE A 325 7.23 -7.91 10.30
CA PHE A 325 7.73 -6.97 11.31
C PHE A 325 6.72 -6.73 12.43
N GLY A 326 5.45 -6.49 12.10
CA GLY A 326 4.40 -6.34 13.10
C GLY A 326 4.26 -7.55 14.03
N TYR A 327 4.40 -8.77 13.51
CA TYR A 327 4.39 -9.99 14.33
C TYR A 327 5.60 -10.10 15.26
N GLU A 328 6.76 -9.65 14.82
CA GLU A 328 7.96 -9.63 15.68
C GLU A 328 7.80 -8.63 16.81
N LEU A 329 7.37 -7.41 16.51
CA LEU A 329 7.08 -6.41 17.52
C LEU A 329 6.02 -6.88 18.52
N GLN A 330 4.99 -7.61 18.03
CA GLN A 330 3.96 -8.19 18.90
C GLN A 330 4.54 -9.20 19.90
N LYS A 331 5.53 -9.99 19.48
CA LYS A 331 6.18 -10.97 20.35
C LYS A 331 7.09 -10.30 21.41
N ILE A 332 7.74 -9.20 21.06
CA ILE A 332 8.70 -8.49 21.92
C ILE A 332 7.97 -7.63 22.96
N GLY A 333 7.01 -6.82 22.55
CA GLY A 333 6.40 -5.82 23.43
C GLY A 333 4.90 -5.59 23.21
N GLY A 334 4.24 -6.57 22.56
CA GLY A 334 2.79 -6.57 22.41
C GLY A 334 2.23 -5.47 21.49
N PRO A 335 0.91 -5.19 21.61
CA PRO A 335 0.22 -4.29 20.69
C PRO A 335 0.71 -2.84 20.72
N TYR A 336 1.33 -2.41 21.79
CA TYR A 336 1.85 -1.05 21.91
C TYR A 336 3.02 -0.81 20.96
N LEU A 337 4.01 -1.72 20.95
CA LEU A 337 5.14 -1.64 20.02
C LEU A 337 4.69 -1.73 18.57
N VAL A 338 3.73 -2.60 18.30
CA VAL A 338 3.13 -2.71 16.95
C VAL A 338 2.54 -1.37 16.54
N THR A 339 1.74 -0.74 17.40
CA THR A 339 1.06 0.51 17.07
C THR A 339 2.04 1.65 16.82
N ALA A 340 3.02 1.82 17.71
CA ALA A 340 4.03 2.87 17.59
C ALA A 340 4.87 2.70 16.32
N ASN A 341 5.47 1.53 16.10
CA ASN A 341 6.37 1.31 14.99
C ASN A 341 5.65 1.05 13.65
N MET A 342 4.42 0.54 13.66
CA MET A 342 3.62 0.36 12.44
C MET A 342 2.87 1.63 12.03
N ARG A 343 2.91 2.68 12.83
CA ARG A 343 2.31 3.99 12.52
C ARG A 343 0.84 3.85 12.10
N HIS A 344 0.04 3.14 12.92
CA HIS A 344 -1.38 2.98 12.66
C HIS A 344 -2.15 4.21 13.15
N ALA A 345 -2.87 4.88 12.24
CA ALA A 345 -3.64 6.10 12.52
C ALA A 345 -4.86 5.91 13.45
N SER A 346 -5.17 4.66 13.87
CA SER A 346 -6.46 4.35 14.51
C SER A 346 -6.42 4.19 16.04
N LEU A 347 -5.30 4.40 16.69
CA LEU A 347 -5.25 4.45 18.16
C LEU A 347 -4.97 5.88 18.60
N HIS A 348 -5.96 6.48 19.25
CA HIS A 348 -5.97 7.82 19.86
C HIS A 348 -4.90 8.05 20.94
N SER A 349 -3.92 7.17 21.03
CA SER A 349 -2.95 7.12 22.12
C SER A 349 -1.49 7.26 21.69
N GLY A 350 -1.21 7.64 20.45
CA GLY A 350 0.17 7.86 19.99
C GLY A 350 0.92 8.91 20.82
N GLU A 351 0.23 9.96 21.26
CA GLU A 351 0.85 11.02 22.08
C GLU A 351 1.15 10.59 23.52
N ALA A 352 0.38 9.66 24.09
CA ALA A 352 0.59 9.20 25.46
C ALA A 352 1.76 8.21 25.61
N TYR A 353 2.24 7.62 24.49
CA TYR A 353 3.26 6.57 24.49
C TYR A 353 4.57 6.96 23.82
N ALA A 354 4.69 8.17 23.29
CA ALA A 354 5.93 8.68 22.71
C ALA A 354 7.12 8.63 23.71
N GLY A 355 6.83 8.83 25.02
CA GLY A 355 7.84 8.68 26.08
C GLY A 355 8.15 7.24 26.49
N GLY A 356 7.30 6.27 26.14
CA GLY A 356 7.53 4.86 26.43
C GLY A 356 8.30 4.09 25.35
N ALA A 357 8.36 4.63 24.14
CA ALA A 357 9.09 4.00 23.04
C ALA A 357 10.63 4.02 23.25
N GLU A 358 11.15 5.04 23.93
CA GLU A 358 12.59 5.15 24.20
C GLU A 358 13.09 4.09 25.18
N VAL A 359 12.27 3.63 26.11
CA VAL A 359 12.66 2.67 27.17
C VAL A 359 12.89 1.26 26.63
N PHE A 360 12.32 0.89 25.50
CA PHE A 360 12.41 -0.45 24.91
C PHE A 360 13.29 -0.54 23.67
N VAL A 361 13.89 0.57 23.24
CA VAL A 361 14.67 0.63 21.99
C VAL A 361 15.87 -0.32 22.07
N ASP A 362 16.60 -0.35 23.19
CA ASP A 362 17.82 -1.16 23.33
C ASP A 362 17.53 -2.65 23.28
N ASP A 363 16.46 -3.14 23.94
CA ASP A 363 16.06 -4.55 23.90
C ASP A 363 15.58 -4.97 22.52
N ILE A 364 14.84 -4.08 21.84
CA ILE A 364 14.38 -4.30 20.48
C ILE A 364 15.57 -4.36 19.53
N LEU A 365 16.53 -3.43 19.67
CA LEU A 365 17.73 -3.38 18.84
C LEU A 365 18.58 -4.62 19.03
N ALA A 366 18.88 -5.03 20.28
CA ALA A 366 19.70 -6.20 20.56
C ALA A 366 19.11 -7.49 19.96
N THR A 367 17.82 -7.73 20.21
CA THR A 367 17.11 -8.92 19.70
C THR A 367 17.01 -8.90 18.18
N GLY A 368 16.65 -7.76 17.59
CA GLY A 368 16.49 -7.60 16.15
C GLY A 368 17.82 -7.71 15.40
N ASN A 369 18.88 -7.07 15.88
CA ASN A 369 20.21 -7.14 15.29
C ASN A 369 20.73 -8.57 15.21
N ALA A 370 20.68 -9.31 16.33
CA ALA A 370 21.11 -10.71 16.38
C ALA A 370 20.36 -11.59 15.37
N ARG A 371 19.04 -11.40 15.28
CA ARG A 371 18.19 -12.17 14.35
C ARG A 371 18.51 -11.84 12.88
N ILE A 372 18.66 -10.56 12.53
CA ILE A 372 18.97 -10.15 11.16
C ILE A 372 20.34 -10.71 10.74
N LEU A 373 21.34 -10.60 11.61
CA LEU A 373 22.66 -11.17 11.36
C LEU A 373 22.63 -12.70 11.16
N GLN A 374 21.79 -13.40 11.91
CA GLN A 374 21.58 -14.84 11.71
C GLN A 374 21.00 -15.12 10.32
N LEU A 375 19.96 -14.39 9.90
CA LEU A 375 19.34 -14.59 8.57
C LEU A 375 20.29 -14.24 7.40
N ILE A 376 21.14 -13.24 7.55
CA ILE A 376 22.18 -12.91 6.59
C ILE A 376 23.15 -14.11 6.44
N LYS A 377 23.58 -14.72 7.55
CA LYS A 377 24.43 -15.92 7.55
C LYS A 377 23.73 -17.11 6.90
N GLU A 378 22.50 -17.38 7.25
CA GLU A 378 21.69 -18.46 6.66
C GLU A 378 21.47 -18.27 5.15
N ALA A 379 21.28 -17.03 4.72
CA ALA A 379 21.17 -16.67 3.30
C ALA A 379 22.54 -16.75 2.57
N ARG A 380 23.63 -16.93 3.29
CA ARG A 380 25.02 -16.95 2.76
C ARG A 380 25.38 -15.69 2.00
N LEU A 381 24.88 -14.54 2.45
CA LEU A 381 25.26 -13.24 1.91
C LEU A 381 26.69 -12.88 2.35
N GLY A 382 27.35 -12.02 1.56
CA GLY A 382 28.76 -11.69 1.75
C GLY A 382 29.10 -11.00 3.07
N LYS A 383 30.38 -11.01 3.39
CA LYS A 383 30.92 -10.48 4.66
C LYS A 383 30.66 -8.99 4.83
N ASP A 384 30.52 -8.24 3.73
CA ASP A 384 30.28 -6.80 3.74
C ASP A 384 28.95 -6.39 4.39
N LEU A 385 27.98 -7.33 4.43
CA LEU A 385 26.71 -7.14 5.13
C LEU A 385 26.75 -7.61 6.60
N LEU A 386 27.89 -8.16 7.05
CA LEU A 386 28.10 -8.69 8.41
C LEU A 386 29.08 -7.84 9.23
N SER A 387 29.78 -6.91 8.60
CA SER A 387 30.78 -6.00 9.19
C SER A 387 30.17 -4.69 9.64
#